data_7ee8842f753b143d05f231fe72938d15
#
_entry.id   7ee8842f753b143d05f231fe72938d15
#
_cell.length_a   1.000
_cell.length_b   1.000
_cell.length_c   1.000
_cell.angle_alpha   90.00
_cell.angle_beta   90.00
_cell.angle_gamma   90.00
#
_symmetry.space_group_name_H-M   'P 1'
#
loop_
_entity.id
_entity.type
_entity.pdbx_description
1 polymer ?
#
loop_
_entity_poly.entity_id
_entity_poly.type
_entity_poly.pdbx_seq_one_letter_code
_entity_poly.pdbx_strand_id
1 'polypeptide(L)'
;MQNSSTARRGTPAPSPTAASPPAEASVPITLPTPAPPWPLDETRLSHTTRFEVLGAISFSHLLNDLIQSLIIAIYPLLKGEFHLSFAQIGVITLTYQICASVLQPLVGAYTDKHPQPYSLSVGMASTLLGLVTLALAPNYACVLVAAAFVGAGSAVFHPESSRIARLASGGQHGLAQSIFQVGGNAGSALGPLLAALIVIPHGQRSVAWFAIAAIVAILVLGKVSGWYKRHHLDRRAAEKARARPASPVSPRRAAWSVGILLVLLFSKYFYLASISSYYSFYLMEKFHLSVRSAQMYLFLFLLAVAAGGLIGGPVGDRIGRKRVIWFSILGVAPFTLLLPHVGLAATAVLSVIIGLILASAFSAILVFAQEIMPGRVGAVSGLFFGLAFGLGGIGAAVLGALADREGIEFVYRLCAYLPLLGAAAAFLPNLELQRSRA
;
A
#
# COMPACT_ATOMS: atom_id res chain seq x y z
N MET A 1 7.60 -97.58 -0.97
CA MET A 1 8.73 -98.05 -1.77
C MET A 1 9.91 -97.23 -1.39
N GLN A 2 10.71 -97.76 -0.56
CA GLN A 2 12.07 -98.25 -0.71
C GLN A 2 13.05 -97.07 -0.99
N ASN A 3 13.89 -96.82 -0.13
CA ASN A 3 15.14 -97.45 0.47
C ASN A 3 16.26 -96.49 0.08
N SER A 4 17.29 -96.23 0.72
CA SER A 4 18.09 -96.76 1.83
C SER A 4 19.31 -95.78 1.98
N SER A 5 19.60 -95.40 3.23
CA SER A 5 20.78 -95.82 3.95
C SER A 5 22.14 -95.67 3.24
N THR A 6 23.00 -94.86 3.78
CA THR A 6 24.28 -95.36 4.36
C THR A 6 25.02 -94.25 5.10
N ALA A 7 25.37 -94.58 6.33
CA ALA A 7 26.29 -93.84 7.22
C ALA A 7 27.77 -94.00 6.80
N ARG A 8 28.58 -93.02 6.95
CA ARG A 8 30.01 -93.20 7.22
C ARG A 8 30.50 -92.18 8.28
N ARG A 9 31.17 -92.83 9.22
CA ARG A 9 31.85 -92.21 10.36
C ARG A 9 32.99 -91.32 10.00
N GLY A 10 33.19 -90.30 10.61
CA GLY A 10 33.89 -89.43 11.43
C GLY A 10 35.39 -89.61 11.55
N THR A 11 36.10 -88.52 11.46
CA THR A 11 37.42 -88.32 12.07
C THR A 11 37.43 -86.96 12.77
N PRO A 12 38.07 -86.82 13.92
CA PRO A 12 37.97 -85.61 14.74
C PRO A 12 38.80 -84.47 14.19
N ALA A 13 38.28 -83.29 14.31
CA ALA A 13 38.93 -82.03 13.96
C ALA A 13 40.01 -81.61 14.97
N PRO A 14 41.11 -80.94 14.54
CA PRO A 14 42.12 -80.41 15.45
C PRO A 14 41.63 -79.08 16.08
N SER A 15 42.07 -78.86 17.33
CA SER A 15 41.80 -77.68 18.16
C SER A 15 42.23 -76.38 17.52
N PRO A 16 41.51 -75.27 17.73
CA PRO A 16 41.88 -73.97 17.19
C PRO A 16 43.04 -73.33 17.96
N THR A 17 44.12 -73.06 17.26
CA THR A 17 45.23 -72.20 17.69
C THR A 17 44.72 -70.73 17.87
N ALA A 18 45.05 -70.19 19.04
CA ALA A 18 44.76 -68.80 19.38
C ALA A 18 45.31 -67.81 18.33
N ALA A 19 44.41 -67.08 17.69
CA ALA A 19 44.78 -65.95 16.82
C ALA A 19 45.03 -64.70 17.68
N SER A 20 46.16 -64.04 17.45
CA SER A 20 46.50 -62.73 18.02
C SER A 20 45.53 -61.67 17.56
N PRO A 21 45.21 -60.68 18.42
CA PRO A 21 44.31 -59.61 18.02
C PRO A 21 44.93 -58.72 16.91
N PRO A 22 44.14 -58.26 15.95
CA PRO A 22 44.65 -57.36 14.92
C PRO A 22 45.06 -56.04 15.54
N ALA A 23 46.17 -55.45 15.06
CA ALA A 23 46.68 -54.15 15.44
C ALA A 23 45.62 -53.09 15.18
N GLU A 24 45.29 -52.30 16.21
CA GLU A 24 44.41 -51.13 16.10
C GLU A 24 45.03 -50.17 15.07
N ALA A 25 44.37 -50.02 13.95
CA ALA A 25 44.66 -48.97 12.99
C ALA A 25 44.39 -47.63 13.64
N SER A 26 45.42 -46.82 13.89
CA SER A 26 45.31 -45.47 14.38
C SER A 26 44.51 -44.62 13.35
N VAL A 27 43.27 -44.35 13.68
CA VAL A 27 42.45 -43.37 12.94
C VAL A 27 43.11 -41.99 13.14
N PRO A 28 43.52 -41.29 12.09
CA PRO A 28 44.07 -39.93 12.24
C PRO A 28 42.96 -39.03 12.83
N ILE A 29 43.23 -38.44 14.01
CA ILE A 29 42.37 -37.41 14.60
C ILE A 29 42.48 -36.19 13.66
N THR A 30 41.54 -36.08 12.71
CA THR A 30 41.34 -34.84 11.96
C THR A 30 40.72 -33.86 12.93
N LEU A 31 41.47 -32.88 13.41
CA LEU A 31 40.97 -31.72 14.09
C LEU A 31 39.88 -31.09 13.20
N PRO A 32 38.69 -30.77 13.74
CA PRO A 32 37.68 -30.10 12.95
C PRO A 32 38.27 -28.77 12.45
N THR A 33 38.39 -28.63 11.14
CA THR A 33 38.72 -27.35 10.50
C THR A 33 37.77 -26.32 11.11
N PRO A 34 38.28 -25.18 11.66
CA PRO A 34 37.39 -24.14 12.14
C PRO A 34 36.44 -23.79 11.00
N ALA A 35 35.14 -23.94 11.24
CA ALA A 35 34.12 -23.52 10.29
C ALA A 35 34.47 -22.08 9.87
N PRO A 36 34.39 -21.73 8.58
CA PRO A 36 34.64 -20.38 8.15
C PRO A 36 33.70 -19.46 8.96
N PRO A 37 34.17 -18.25 9.37
CA PRO A 37 33.37 -17.36 10.24
C PRO A 37 32.04 -16.85 9.61
N TRP A 38 31.63 -17.42 8.53
CA TRP A 38 30.40 -17.09 7.81
C TRP A 38 29.80 -18.37 7.18
N PRO A 39 28.53 -18.67 7.39
CA PRO A 39 27.43 -17.97 6.74
C PRO A 39 26.71 -17.09 7.75
N LEU A 40 26.60 -15.80 7.44
CA LEU A 40 25.51 -15.01 8.00
C LEU A 40 24.27 -15.87 7.86
N ASP A 41 23.63 -16.19 8.98
CA ASP A 41 22.37 -16.91 9.00
C ASP A 41 21.35 -16.07 8.19
N GLU A 42 21.32 -16.30 6.88
CA GLU A 42 20.46 -15.57 5.93
C GLU A 42 18.98 -15.69 6.30
N THR A 43 18.63 -16.71 7.08
CA THR A 43 17.28 -16.85 7.65
C THR A 43 17.00 -15.77 8.69
N ARG A 44 17.98 -15.33 9.47
CA ARG A 44 17.83 -14.23 10.43
C ARG A 44 17.71 -12.87 9.78
N LEU A 45 18.37 -12.60 8.66
CA LEU A 45 18.27 -11.33 7.96
C LEU A 45 16.90 -11.11 7.29
N SER A 46 16.17 -12.17 6.96
CA SER A 46 14.84 -12.09 6.37
C SER A 46 13.71 -11.83 7.38
N HIS A 47 13.97 -11.97 8.68
CA HIS A 47 12.95 -11.86 9.74
C HIS A 47 12.99 -10.54 10.52
N THR A 48 13.90 -9.63 10.24
CA THR A 48 13.97 -8.33 10.94
C THR A 48 13.34 -7.22 10.11
N THR A 49 12.33 -6.55 10.68
CA THR A 49 11.73 -5.35 10.08
C THR A 49 12.75 -4.22 10.02
N ARG A 50 12.92 -3.62 8.85
CA ARG A 50 13.85 -2.50 8.62
C ARG A 50 13.12 -1.17 8.78
N PHE A 51 12.95 -0.73 10.02
CA PHE A 51 12.23 0.51 10.34
C PHE A 51 12.85 1.76 9.72
N GLU A 52 14.16 1.80 9.54
CA GLU A 52 14.85 2.92 8.86
C GLU A 52 14.37 3.08 7.41
N VAL A 53 14.24 1.96 6.67
CA VAL A 53 13.75 1.97 5.30
C VAL A 53 12.27 2.32 5.26
N LEU A 54 11.46 1.75 6.16
CA LEU A 54 10.04 2.03 6.26
C LEU A 54 9.78 3.50 6.61
N GLY A 55 10.53 4.06 7.56
CA GLY A 55 10.46 5.47 7.93
C GLY A 55 10.86 6.39 6.77
N ALA A 56 11.93 6.05 6.05
CA ALA A 56 12.37 6.81 4.88
C ALA A 56 11.33 6.82 3.76
N ILE A 57 10.68 5.68 3.48
CA ILE A 57 9.62 5.61 2.47
C ILE A 57 8.37 6.36 2.94
N SER A 58 7.98 6.22 4.20
CA SER A 58 6.83 6.93 4.79
C SER A 58 7.03 8.44 4.74
N PHE A 59 8.21 8.91 5.10
CA PHE A 59 8.58 10.33 5.00
C PHE A 59 8.57 10.82 3.54
N SER A 60 9.12 10.04 2.61
CA SER A 60 9.07 10.38 1.19
C SER A 60 7.63 10.38 0.65
N HIS A 61 6.75 9.52 1.18
CA HIS A 61 5.33 9.50 0.85
C HIS A 61 4.61 10.76 1.37
N LEU A 62 4.95 11.19 2.59
CA LEU A 62 4.45 12.46 3.12
C LEU A 62 4.80 13.62 2.18
N LEU A 63 6.05 13.71 1.74
CA LEU A 63 6.50 14.79 0.85
C LEU A 63 5.85 14.69 -0.55
N ASN A 64 5.71 13.48 -1.08
CA ASN A 64 5.05 13.24 -2.36
C ASN A 64 3.58 13.67 -2.35
N ASP A 65 2.81 13.22 -1.36
CA ASP A 65 1.38 13.49 -1.28
C ASP A 65 1.07 14.92 -0.83
N LEU A 66 1.97 15.53 -0.07
CA LEU A 66 1.93 16.96 0.22
C LEU A 66 2.00 17.77 -1.08
N ILE A 67 2.95 17.47 -1.98
CA ILE A 67 3.08 18.17 -3.26
C ILE A 67 1.84 17.94 -4.13
N GLN A 68 1.30 16.73 -4.16
CA GLN A 68 0.11 16.40 -4.94
C GLN A 68 -1.13 17.14 -4.44
N SER A 69 -1.36 17.16 -3.13
CA SER A 69 -2.50 17.83 -2.53
C SER A 69 -2.39 19.36 -2.62
N LEU A 70 -1.16 19.90 -2.64
CA LEU A 70 -0.88 21.31 -2.86
C LEU A 70 -1.42 21.79 -4.21
N ILE A 71 -1.23 21.00 -5.28
CA ILE A 71 -1.71 21.35 -6.63
C ILE A 71 -3.22 21.58 -6.63
N ILE A 72 -3.97 20.67 -5.99
CA ILE A 72 -5.42 20.78 -5.90
C ILE A 72 -5.83 21.97 -5.04
N ALA A 73 -5.11 22.23 -3.96
CA ALA A 73 -5.40 23.33 -3.05
C ALA A 73 -5.19 24.72 -3.66
N ILE A 74 -4.36 24.85 -4.68
CA ILE A 74 -4.10 26.14 -5.36
C ILE A 74 -4.99 26.39 -6.58
N TYR A 75 -5.97 25.54 -6.90
CA TYR A 75 -6.89 25.76 -8.01
C TYR A 75 -7.60 27.12 -8.00
N PRO A 76 -8.04 27.67 -6.85
CA PRO A 76 -8.61 29.03 -6.84
C PRO A 76 -7.64 30.09 -7.31
N LEU A 77 -6.35 29.98 -6.95
CA LEU A 77 -5.30 30.89 -7.42
C LEU A 77 -5.11 30.77 -8.94
N LEU A 78 -4.93 29.54 -9.45
CA LEU A 78 -4.75 29.30 -10.89
C LEU A 78 -5.97 29.75 -11.70
N LYS A 79 -7.18 29.54 -11.15
CA LYS A 79 -8.43 29.99 -11.77
C LYS A 79 -8.44 31.51 -11.94
N GLY A 80 -8.02 32.25 -10.92
CA GLY A 80 -7.96 33.73 -10.97
C GLY A 80 -6.86 34.20 -11.90
N GLU A 81 -5.66 33.66 -11.84
CA GLU A 81 -4.48 34.10 -12.58
C GLU A 81 -4.60 33.85 -14.11
N PHE A 82 -5.14 32.69 -14.49
CA PHE A 82 -5.31 32.32 -15.91
C PHE A 82 -6.75 32.45 -16.42
N HIS A 83 -7.66 33.06 -15.65
CA HIS A 83 -9.08 33.20 -16.01
C HIS A 83 -9.75 31.88 -16.45
N LEU A 84 -9.44 30.78 -15.74
CA LEU A 84 -9.88 29.43 -16.12
C LEU A 84 -11.38 29.22 -15.84
N SER A 85 -12.03 28.48 -16.72
CA SER A 85 -13.35 27.92 -16.45
C SER A 85 -13.25 26.74 -15.44
N PHE A 86 -14.38 26.35 -14.83
CA PHE A 86 -14.41 25.13 -14.00
C PHE A 86 -14.12 23.87 -14.82
N ALA A 87 -14.53 23.83 -16.09
CA ALA A 87 -14.17 22.74 -16.99
C ALA A 87 -12.66 22.60 -17.16
N GLN A 88 -11.94 23.73 -17.33
CA GLN A 88 -10.48 23.74 -17.45
C GLN A 88 -9.80 23.28 -16.15
N ILE A 89 -10.30 23.66 -14.99
CA ILE A 89 -9.86 23.12 -13.69
C ILE A 89 -10.09 21.60 -13.65
N GLY A 90 -11.25 21.14 -14.13
CA GLY A 90 -11.55 19.70 -14.25
C GLY A 90 -10.55 18.97 -15.16
N VAL A 91 -10.12 19.59 -16.26
CA VAL A 91 -9.11 19.02 -17.17
C VAL A 91 -7.73 18.92 -16.50
N ILE A 92 -7.34 19.89 -15.64
CA ILE A 92 -6.10 19.77 -14.84
C ILE A 92 -6.18 18.51 -13.95
N THR A 93 -7.28 18.36 -13.21
CA THR A 93 -7.52 17.19 -12.36
C THR A 93 -7.49 15.89 -13.18
N LEU A 94 -8.18 15.87 -14.32
CA LEU A 94 -8.24 14.70 -15.19
C LEU A 94 -6.84 14.32 -15.71
N THR A 95 -6.05 15.29 -16.16
CA THR A 95 -4.67 15.06 -16.65
C THR A 95 -3.81 14.44 -15.55
N TYR A 96 -3.84 15.02 -14.35
CA TYR A 96 -3.15 14.50 -13.19
C TYR A 96 -3.60 13.06 -12.86
N GLN A 97 -4.90 12.82 -12.74
CA GLN A 97 -5.47 11.55 -12.33
C GLN A 97 -5.24 10.43 -13.35
N ILE A 98 -5.34 10.71 -14.64
CA ILE A 98 -5.04 9.72 -15.69
C ILE A 98 -3.57 9.30 -15.59
N CYS A 99 -2.65 10.28 -15.52
CA CYS A 99 -1.22 9.96 -15.39
C CYS A 99 -0.92 9.21 -14.10
N ALA A 100 -1.51 9.64 -12.98
CA ALA A 100 -1.28 9.00 -11.68
C ALA A 100 -1.89 7.61 -11.57
N SER A 101 -3.10 7.38 -12.10
CA SER A 101 -3.86 6.14 -11.86
C SER A 101 -3.59 5.06 -12.91
N VAL A 102 -3.68 5.42 -14.20
CA VAL A 102 -3.60 4.44 -15.30
C VAL A 102 -2.19 3.89 -15.48
N LEU A 103 -1.16 4.72 -15.26
CA LEU A 103 0.23 4.29 -15.40
C LEU A 103 0.71 3.39 -14.25
N GLN A 104 0.10 3.44 -13.05
CA GLN A 104 0.55 2.66 -11.89
C GLN A 104 0.59 1.15 -12.13
N PRO A 105 -0.45 0.48 -12.63
CA PRO A 105 -0.40 -0.96 -12.91
C PRO A 105 0.61 -1.30 -14.00
N LEU A 106 0.82 -0.43 -14.99
CA LEU A 106 1.80 -0.64 -16.05
C LEU A 106 3.23 -0.56 -15.51
N VAL A 107 3.53 0.47 -14.72
CA VAL A 107 4.82 0.63 -14.04
C VAL A 107 5.05 -0.55 -13.10
N GLY A 108 4.09 -0.90 -12.26
CA GLY A 108 4.21 -2.03 -11.34
C GLY A 108 4.47 -3.36 -12.06
N ALA A 109 3.76 -3.63 -13.17
CA ALA A 109 3.97 -4.85 -13.96
C ALA A 109 5.33 -4.87 -14.66
N TYR A 110 5.81 -3.72 -15.14
CA TYR A 110 7.13 -3.59 -15.75
C TYR A 110 8.25 -3.84 -14.73
N THR A 111 8.16 -3.19 -13.57
CA THR A 111 9.18 -3.29 -12.53
C THR A 111 9.18 -4.62 -11.77
N ASP A 112 8.09 -5.38 -11.81
CA ASP A 112 8.08 -6.78 -11.35
C ASP A 112 8.98 -7.68 -12.19
N LYS A 113 9.07 -7.40 -13.50
CA LYS A 113 9.93 -8.16 -14.43
C LYS A 113 11.33 -7.58 -14.53
N HIS A 114 11.44 -6.28 -14.50
CA HIS A 114 12.66 -5.50 -14.67
C HIS A 114 12.86 -4.54 -13.49
N PRO A 115 13.31 -5.03 -12.34
CA PRO A 115 13.49 -4.20 -11.14
C PRO A 115 14.39 -3.01 -11.41
N GLN A 116 13.88 -1.83 -11.05
CA GLN A 116 14.54 -0.54 -11.29
C GLN A 116 14.85 0.14 -9.95
N PRO A 117 16.01 -0.10 -9.35
CA PRO A 117 16.31 0.39 -8.00
C PRO A 117 16.18 1.89 -7.81
N TYR A 118 16.42 2.67 -8.85
CA TYR A 118 16.37 4.14 -8.80
C TYR A 118 15.04 4.72 -9.33
N SER A 119 14.04 3.90 -9.66
CA SER A 119 12.75 4.34 -10.20
C SER A 119 12.05 5.37 -9.30
N LEU A 120 12.10 5.20 -7.97
CA LEU A 120 11.53 6.14 -7.01
C LEU A 120 12.17 7.53 -7.10
N SER A 121 13.50 7.61 -7.19
CA SER A 121 14.21 8.88 -7.36
C SER A 121 13.87 9.54 -8.70
N VAL A 122 13.74 8.75 -9.77
CA VAL A 122 13.33 9.23 -11.10
C VAL A 122 11.88 9.71 -11.08
N GLY A 123 10.97 8.98 -10.45
CA GLY A 123 9.58 9.40 -10.26
C GLY A 123 9.48 10.72 -9.50
N MET A 124 10.23 10.86 -8.40
CA MET A 124 10.25 12.11 -7.64
C MET A 124 10.92 13.27 -8.42
N ALA A 125 11.90 12.98 -9.29
CA ALA A 125 12.45 13.99 -10.19
C ALA A 125 11.42 14.47 -11.24
N SER A 126 10.55 13.57 -11.73
CA SER A 126 9.39 13.96 -12.55
C SER A 126 8.43 14.88 -11.78
N THR A 127 8.14 14.56 -10.51
CA THR A 127 7.33 15.42 -9.62
C THR A 127 7.99 16.79 -9.42
N LEU A 128 9.31 16.84 -9.19
CA LEU A 128 10.08 18.10 -9.09
C LEU A 128 9.97 18.92 -10.36
N LEU A 129 10.15 18.30 -11.53
CA LEU A 129 10.04 18.98 -12.82
C LEU A 129 8.62 19.55 -13.00
N GLY A 130 7.58 18.77 -12.67
CA GLY A 130 6.21 19.24 -12.70
C GLY A 130 5.98 20.44 -11.77
N LEU A 131 6.53 20.39 -10.55
CA LEU A 131 6.39 21.48 -9.59
C LEU A 131 7.06 22.79 -10.06
N VAL A 132 8.28 22.70 -10.60
CA VAL A 132 8.99 23.84 -11.17
C VAL A 132 8.25 24.38 -12.40
N THR A 133 7.76 23.49 -13.27
CA THR A 133 6.94 23.87 -14.42
C THR A 133 5.68 24.60 -13.99
N LEU A 134 5.00 24.12 -12.91
CA LEU A 134 3.81 24.77 -12.37
C LEU A 134 4.13 26.16 -11.81
N ALA A 135 5.22 26.30 -11.04
CA ALA A 135 5.63 27.57 -10.46
C ALA A 135 5.94 28.64 -11.52
N LEU A 136 6.46 28.22 -12.67
CA LEU A 136 6.88 29.10 -13.78
C LEU A 136 5.89 29.10 -14.95
N ALA A 137 4.74 28.41 -14.83
CA ALA A 137 3.78 28.26 -15.91
C ALA A 137 3.25 29.65 -16.38
N PRO A 138 3.47 30.06 -17.63
CA PRO A 138 2.98 31.31 -18.17
C PRO A 138 1.56 31.21 -18.74
N ASN A 139 1.03 29.99 -18.88
CA ASN A 139 -0.27 29.72 -19.47
C ASN A 139 -0.85 28.34 -19.04
N TYR A 140 -2.10 28.15 -19.37
CA TYR A 140 -2.85 26.93 -19.04
C TYR A 140 -2.21 25.63 -19.59
N ALA A 141 -1.64 25.64 -20.81
CA ALA A 141 -1.01 24.45 -21.38
C ALA A 141 0.19 23.99 -20.54
N CYS A 142 0.99 24.95 -20.03
CA CYS A 142 2.10 24.62 -19.13
C CYS A 142 1.61 24.05 -17.78
N VAL A 143 0.45 24.51 -17.29
CA VAL A 143 -0.18 23.93 -16.08
C VAL A 143 -0.57 22.46 -16.33
N LEU A 144 -1.12 22.12 -17.50
CA LEU A 144 -1.43 20.74 -17.86
C LEU A 144 -0.18 19.86 -17.94
N VAL A 145 0.89 20.38 -18.56
CA VAL A 145 2.19 19.67 -18.62
C VAL A 145 2.74 19.43 -17.21
N ALA A 146 2.66 20.43 -16.34
CA ALA A 146 3.06 20.31 -14.94
C ALA A 146 2.27 19.21 -14.21
N ALA A 147 0.94 19.21 -14.38
CA ALA A 147 0.06 18.21 -13.81
C ALA A 147 0.39 16.78 -14.31
N ALA A 148 0.71 16.64 -15.60
CA ALA A 148 1.12 15.36 -16.19
C ALA A 148 2.44 14.85 -15.59
N PHE A 149 3.45 15.70 -15.41
CA PHE A 149 4.71 15.32 -14.77
C PHE A 149 4.53 14.88 -13.31
N VAL A 150 3.72 15.60 -12.54
CA VAL A 150 3.44 15.22 -11.15
C VAL A 150 2.67 13.89 -11.10
N GLY A 151 1.68 13.72 -11.97
CA GLY A 151 0.94 12.46 -12.09
C GLY A 151 1.84 11.28 -12.47
N ALA A 152 2.74 11.46 -13.44
CA ALA A 152 3.70 10.44 -13.86
C ALA A 152 4.67 10.06 -12.71
N GLY A 153 5.14 11.04 -11.94
CA GLY A 153 5.95 10.80 -10.73
C GLY A 153 5.20 9.95 -9.70
N SER A 154 3.95 10.28 -9.43
CA SER A 154 3.06 9.54 -8.54
C SER A 154 2.82 8.10 -9.01
N ALA A 155 2.67 7.90 -10.32
CA ALA A 155 2.45 6.58 -10.91
C ALA A 155 3.61 5.60 -10.68
N VAL A 156 4.83 6.11 -10.60
CA VAL A 156 6.02 5.32 -10.25
C VAL A 156 6.11 5.12 -8.75
N PHE A 157 5.79 6.15 -7.97
CA PHE A 157 6.05 6.20 -6.53
C PHE A 157 5.28 5.11 -5.76
N HIS A 158 3.96 5.02 -5.95
CA HIS A 158 3.11 4.15 -5.13
C HIS A 158 3.40 2.65 -5.28
N PRO A 159 3.47 2.07 -6.50
CA PRO A 159 3.73 0.64 -6.64
C PRO A 159 5.13 0.24 -6.17
N GLU A 160 6.14 1.06 -6.45
CA GLU A 160 7.52 0.77 -6.07
C GLU A 160 7.74 0.92 -4.56
N SER A 161 7.22 1.98 -3.95
CA SER A 161 7.30 2.17 -2.50
C SER A 161 6.58 1.05 -1.73
N SER A 162 5.40 0.63 -2.19
CA SER A 162 4.68 -0.51 -1.61
C SER A 162 5.49 -1.82 -1.73
N ARG A 163 6.19 -2.04 -2.85
CA ARG A 163 7.11 -3.16 -3.02
C ARG A 163 8.26 -3.11 -2.03
N ILE A 164 8.92 -1.97 -1.89
CA ILE A 164 10.04 -1.78 -0.97
C ILE A 164 9.56 -1.93 0.48
N ALA A 165 8.39 -1.39 0.84
CA ALA A 165 7.79 -1.59 2.15
C ALA A 165 7.60 -3.08 2.47
N ARG A 166 7.11 -3.86 1.49
CA ARG A 166 6.98 -5.31 1.64
C ARG A 166 8.34 -6.01 1.83
N LEU A 167 9.39 -5.61 1.10
CA LEU A 167 10.73 -6.16 1.25
C LEU A 167 11.34 -5.83 2.61
N ALA A 168 11.10 -4.62 3.12
CA ALA A 168 11.62 -4.14 4.40
C ALA A 168 10.81 -4.62 5.62
N SER A 169 9.70 -5.35 5.41
CA SER A 169 8.71 -5.67 6.44
C SER A 169 9.15 -6.72 7.45
N GLY A 170 10.15 -7.55 7.16
CA GLY A 170 10.54 -8.68 8.01
C GLY A 170 9.38 -9.65 8.30
N GLY A 171 8.42 -9.79 7.38
CA GLY A 171 7.22 -10.60 7.54
C GLY A 171 5.99 -9.84 8.09
N GLN A 172 6.17 -8.65 8.69
CA GLN A 172 5.08 -7.81 9.18
C GLN A 172 4.52 -6.92 8.07
N HIS A 173 3.95 -7.52 7.04
CA HIS A 173 3.54 -6.83 5.81
C HIS A 173 2.47 -5.77 6.04
N GLY A 174 1.54 -6.02 6.94
CA GLY A 174 0.49 -5.07 7.29
C GLY A 174 1.04 -3.84 8.01
N LEU A 175 1.92 -4.03 9.00
CA LEU A 175 2.59 -2.93 9.70
C LEU A 175 3.39 -2.07 8.71
N ALA A 176 4.18 -2.70 7.85
CA ALA A 176 5.01 -1.99 6.88
C ALA A 176 4.17 -1.14 5.92
N GLN A 177 3.08 -1.71 5.41
CA GLN A 177 2.15 -0.99 4.53
C GLN A 177 1.43 0.15 5.27
N SER A 178 1.09 -0.04 6.55
CA SER A 178 0.46 1.00 7.35
C SER A 178 1.41 2.17 7.65
N ILE A 179 2.66 1.90 7.99
CA ILE A 179 3.69 2.95 8.17
C ILE A 179 3.83 3.76 6.88
N PHE A 180 3.88 3.09 5.73
CA PHE A 180 3.92 3.75 4.43
C PHE A 180 2.70 4.65 4.21
N GLN A 181 1.48 4.17 4.46
CA GLN A 181 0.24 4.91 4.23
C GLN A 181 0.06 6.12 5.14
N VAL A 182 0.55 6.05 6.38
CA VAL A 182 0.47 7.19 7.32
C VAL A 182 1.22 8.41 6.78
N GLY A 183 2.37 8.19 6.13
CA GLY A 183 3.10 9.27 5.46
C GLY A 183 2.23 9.98 4.43
N GLY A 184 1.62 9.25 3.49
CA GLY A 184 0.76 9.82 2.46
C GLY A 184 -0.45 10.56 3.02
N ASN A 185 -1.16 9.95 3.99
CA ASN A 185 -2.31 10.59 4.63
C ASN A 185 -1.92 11.90 5.34
N ALA A 186 -0.78 11.93 6.02
CA ALA A 186 -0.27 13.14 6.68
C ALA A 186 0.11 14.21 5.64
N GLY A 187 0.77 13.81 4.54
CA GLY A 187 1.12 14.71 3.44
C GLY A 187 -0.11 15.34 2.80
N SER A 188 -1.11 14.52 2.49
CA SER A 188 -2.39 14.96 1.92
C SER A 188 -3.13 15.96 2.81
N ALA A 189 -3.05 15.80 4.13
CA ALA A 189 -3.65 16.75 5.08
C ALA A 189 -2.87 18.08 5.14
N LEU A 190 -1.54 18.03 5.06
CA LEU A 190 -0.68 19.21 5.14
C LEU A 190 -0.72 20.10 3.89
N GLY A 191 -0.98 19.54 2.70
CA GLY A 191 -0.96 20.30 1.45
C GLY A 191 -1.87 21.52 1.44
N PRO A 192 -3.17 21.40 1.72
CA PRO A 192 -4.08 22.56 1.79
C PRO A 192 -3.68 23.59 2.85
N LEU A 193 -3.17 23.15 3.99
CA LEU A 193 -2.69 24.05 5.04
C LEU A 193 -1.52 24.90 4.55
N LEU A 194 -0.53 24.27 3.93
CA LEU A 194 0.64 24.96 3.40
C LEU A 194 0.31 25.81 2.16
N ALA A 195 -0.67 25.39 1.35
CA ALA A 195 -1.21 26.24 0.30
C ALA A 195 -1.78 27.54 0.86
N ALA A 196 -2.63 27.46 1.90
CA ALA A 196 -3.25 28.61 2.54
C ALA A 196 -2.24 29.54 3.21
N LEU A 197 -1.20 29.00 3.84
CA LEU A 197 -0.20 29.77 4.60
C LEU A 197 0.93 30.35 3.71
N ILE A 198 1.27 29.66 2.63
CA ILE A 198 2.45 30.01 1.80
C ILE A 198 2.04 30.44 0.40
N VAL A 199 1.29 29.60 -0.34
CA VAL A 199 1.09 29.88 -1.77
C VAL A 199 0.08 30.99 -2.00
N ILE A 200 -1.04 30.97 -1.28
CA ILE A 200 -2.08 31.99 -1.45
C ILE A 200 -1.55 33.41 -1.19
N PRO A 201 -0.77 33.68 -0.11
CA PRO A 201 -0.23 35.00 0.13
C PRO A 201 0.90 35.42 -0.84
N HIS A 202 1.70 34.48 -1.36
CA HIS A 202 2.91 34.79 -2.13
C HIS A 202 2.77 34.51 -3.63
N GLY A 203 1.61 34.02 -4.08
CA GLY A 203 1.29 33.75 -5.48
C GLY A 203 1.93 32.47 -6.04
N GLN A 204 1.63 32.19 -7.32
CA GLN A 204 2.00 30.95 -8.02
C GLN A 204 3.49 30.60 -7.93
N ARG A 205 4.39 31.59 -8.05
CA ARG A 205 5.84 31.36 -8.05
C ARG A 205 6.36 30.76 -6.74
N SER A 206 5.66 30.98 -5.62
CA SER A 206 6.05 30.41 -4.33
C SER A 206 5.89 28.88 -4.26
N VAL A 207 5.18 28.28 -5.21
CA VAL A 207 5.13 26.83 -5.41
C VAL A 207 6.54 26.26 -5.60
N ALA A 208 7.48 27.02 -6.18
CA ALA A 208 8.88 26.63 -6.33
C ALA A 208 9.58 26.36 -4.98
N TRP A 209 9.13 26.93 -3.87
CA TRP A 209 9.73 26.66 -2.54
C TRP A 209 9.54 25.19 -2.12
N PHE A 210 8.48 24.56 -2.59
CA PHE A 210 8.23 23.14 -2.35
C PHE A 210 9.15 22.20 -3.16
N ALA A 211 9.93 22.75 -4.11
CA ALA A 211 11.01 22.03 -4.77
C ALA A 211 12.03 21.50 -3.73
N ILE A 212 12.22 22.20 -2.61
CA ILE A 212 13.07 21.74 -1.52
C ILE A 212 12.54 20.41 -0.97
N ALA A 213 11.24 20.28 -0.78
CA ALA A 213 10.63 19.02 -0.32
C ALA A 213 10.86 17.88 -1.34
N ALA A 214 10.71 18.15 -2.63
CA ALA A 214 10.98 17.17 -3.67
C ALA A 214 12.47 16.77 -3.73
N ILE A 215 13.40 17.72 -3.58
CA ILE A 215 14.85 17.46 -3.53
C ILE A 215 15.19 16.59 -2.29
N VAL A 216 14.66 16.95 -1.13
CA VAL A 216 14.85 16.14 0.10
C VAL A 216 14.33 14.72 -0.11
N ALA A 217 13.14 14.56 -0.72
CA ALA A 217 12.60 13.24 -1.05
C ALA A 217 13.52 12.47 -2.02
N ILE A 218 14.07 13.11 -3.06
CA ILE A 218 15.01 12.48 -4.00
C ILE A 218 16.25 11.97 -3.26
N LEU A 219 16.83 12.77 -2.35
CA LEU A 219 18.01 12.38 -1.57
C LEU A 219 17.72 11.20 -0.63
N VAL A 220 16.59 11.23 0.06
CA VAL A 220 16.16 10.13 0.93
C VAL A 220 15.90 8.87 0.10
N LEU A 221 15.18 8.97 -1.02
CA LEU A 221 14.89 7.86 -1.92
C LEU A 221 16.16 7.32 -2.59
N GLY A 222 17.16 8.16 -2.84
CA GLY A 222 18.48 7.72 -3.32
C GLY A 222 19.16 6.75 -2.35
N LYS A 223 19.09 7.01 -1.04
CA LYS A 223 19.58 6.08 0.00
C LYS A 223 18.78 4.77 0.01
N VAL A 224 17.47 4.86 -0.06
CA VAL A 224 16.56 3.71 -0.15
C VAL A 224 16.86 2.90 -1.42
N SER A 225 17.08 3.56 -2.55
CA SER A 225 17.46 2.93 -3.83
C SER A 225 18.77 2.15 -3.73
N GLY A 226 19.76 2.71 -3.05
CA GLY A 226 21.04 2.04 -2.78
C GLY A 226 20.87 0.79 -1.90
N TRP A 227 20.02 0.86 -0.87
CA TRP A 227 19.64 -0.29 -0.07
C TRP A 227 18.91 -1.35 -0.91
N TYR A 228 17.92 -0.94 -1.70
CA TYR A 228 17.14 -1.83 -2.55
C TYR A 228 18.02 -2.54 -3.58
N LYS A 229 18.96 -1.82 -4.23
CA LYS A 229 19.89 -2.39 -5.21
C LYS A 229 20.73 -3.52 -4.59
N ARG A 230 21.32 -3.30 -3.42
CA ARG A 230 22.12 -4.31 -2.71
C ARG A 230 21.26 -5.51 -2.32
N HIS A 231 20.14 -5.26 -1.67
CA HIS A 231 19.24 -6.32 -1.17
C HIS A 231 18.63 -7.15 -2.31
N HIS A 232 18.34 -6.53 -3.46
CA HIS A 232 17.79 -7.23 -4.61
C HIS A 232 18.84 -8.08 -5.35
N LEU A 233 20.09 -7.66 -5.41
CA LEU A 233 21.17 -8.44 -6.02
C LEU A 233 21.47 -9.70 -5.20
N ASP A 234 21.57 -9.55 -3.87
CA ASP A 234 21.78 -10.67 -2.94
C ASP A 234 20.64 -11.68 -3.02
N ARG A 235 19.42 -11.18 -3.08
CA ARG A 235 18.21 -12.01 -3.16
C ARG A 235 18.05 -12.71 -4.51
N ARG A 236 18.44 -12.11 -5.64
CA ARG A 236 18.44 -12.78 -6.95
C ARG A 236 19.39 -13.96 -6.99
N ALA A 237 20.53 -13.87 -6.33
CA ALA A 237 21.46 -14.99 -6.20
C ALA A 237 20.81 -16.16 -5.43
N ALA A 238 20.10 -15.86 -4.34
CA ALA A 238 19.38 -16.84 -3.52
C ALA A 238 18.09 -17.38 -4.19
N GLU A 239 17.34 -16.53 -4.92
CA GLU A 239 16.09 -16.93 -5.59
C GLU A 239 16.30 -17.76 -6.85
N LYS A 240 17.46 -17.68 -7.52
CA LYS A 240 17.84 -18.64 -8.58
C LYS A 240 17.87 -20.08 -8.06
N ALA A 241 18.08 -20.26 -6.75
CA ALA A 241 18.12 -21.57 -6.09
C ALA A 241 16.78 -22.00 -5.50
N ARG A 242 15.78 -21.13 -5.41
CA ARG A 242 14.46 -21.45 -4.82
C ARG A 242 13.35 -21.35 -5.88
N ALA A 243 12.49 -22.35 -5.92
CA ALA A 243 11.24 -22.29 -6.70
C ALA A 243 10.40 -21.09 -6.26
N ARG A 244 9.77 -20.38 -7.23
CA ARG A 244 8.83 -19.30 -6.91
C ARG A 244 7.76 -19.83 -5.97
N PRO A 245 7.43 -19.10 -4.88
CA PRO A 245 6.36 -19.55 -3.99
C PRO A 245 5.09 -19.70 -4.82
N ALA A 246 4.46 -20.87 -4.74
CA ALA A 246 3.19 -21.10 -5.37
C ALA A 246 2.12 -20.21 -4.73
N SER A 247 1.14 -19.79 -5.53
CA SER A 247 -0.01 -19.09 -4.98
C SER A 247 -0.72 -20.03 -3.97
N PRO A 248 -1.11 -19.52 -2.78
CA PRO A 248 -1.81 -20.34 -1.80
C PRO A 248 -3.21 -20.75 -2.26
N VAL A 249 -3.68 -20.21 -3.39
CA VAL A 249 -4.99 -20.48 -3.97
C VAL A 249 -4.91 -20.76 -5.47
N SER A 250 -5.88 -21.50 -6.01
CA SER A 250 -5.97 -21.74 -7.46
C SER A 250 -6.16 -20.44 -8.23
N PRO A 251 -5.74 -20.35 -9.50
CA PRO A 251 -5.86 -19.13 -10.32
C PRO A 251 -7.30 -18.59 -10.40
N ARG A 252 -8.30 -19.49 -10.51
CA ARG A 252 -9.72 -19.10 -10.54
C ARG A 252 -10.15 -18.48 -9.21
N ARG A 253 -9.69 -19.04 -8.09
CA ARG A 253 -10.00 -18.53 -6.76
C ARG A 253 -9.27 -17.21 -6.47
N ALA A 254 -8.05 -17.04 -6.98
CA ALA A 254 -7.32 -15.80 -6.93
C ALA A 254 -8.06 -14.69 -7.70
N ALA A 255 -8.47 -14.94 -8.94
CA ALA A 255 -9.23 -13.98 -9.75
C ALA A 255 -10.56 -13.59 -9.09
N TRP A 256 -11.30 -14.56 -8.55
CA TRP A 256 -12.53 -14.30 -7.79
C TRP A 256 -12.27 -13.43 -6.55
N SER A 257 -11.21 -13.73 -5.80
CA SER A 257 -10.82 -12.94 -4.62
C SER A 257 -10.46 -11.50 -4.99
N VAL A 258 -9.73 -11.30 -6.09
CA VAL A 258 -9.45 -9.95 -6.61
C VAL A 258 -10.74 -9.21 -6.94
N GLY A 259 -11.69 -9.87 -7.62
CA GLY A 259 -13.00 -9.28 -7.92
C GLY A 259 -13.74 -8.82 -6.65
N ILE A 260 -13.75 -9.65 -5.60
CA ILE A 260 -14.31 -9.26 -4.29
C ILE A 260 -13.58 -8.05 -3.72
N LEU A 261 -12.24 -8.06 -3.70
CA LEU A 261 -11.44 -6.96 -3.18
C LEU A 261 -11.70 -5.65 -3.94
N LEU A 262 -11.96 -5.71 -5.26
CA LEU A 262 -12.33 -4.53 -6.06
C LEU A 262 -13.71 -3.98 -5.68
N VAL A 263 -14.68 -4.85 -5.41
CA VAL A 263 -16.00 -4.42 -4.89
C VAL A 263 -15.86 -3.75 -3.53
N LEU A 264 -15.01 -4.30 -2.65
CA LEU A 264 -14.74 -3.73 -1.34
C LEU A 264 -14.01 -2.38 -1.44
N LEU A 265 -13.08 -2.27 -2.39
CA LEU A 265 -12.36 -1.03 -2.69
C LEU A 265 -13.33 0.04 -3.21
N PHE A 266 -14.22 -0.31 -4.15
CA PHE A 266 -15.29 0.56 -4.63
C PHE A 266 -16.13 1.08 -3.46
N SER A 267 -16.68 0.20 -2.65
CA SER A 267 -17.47 0.56 -1.47
C SER A 267 -16.75 1.58 -0.59
N LYS A 268 -15.51 1.27 -0.24
CA LYS A 268 -14.69 2.12 0.62
C LYS A 268 -14.42 3.50 0.01
N TYR A 269 -13.94 3.54 -1.24
CA TYR A 269 -13.46 4.80 -1.82
C TYR A 269 -14.58 5.70 -2.29
N PHE A 270 -15.74 5.15 -2.69
CA PHE A 270 -16.92 5.97 -2.92
C PHE A 270 -17.45 6.59 -1.63
N TYR A 271 -17.52 5.82 -0.54
CA TYR A 271 -17.89 6.38 0.75
C TYR A 271 -16.88 7.41 1.25
N LEU A 272 -15.59 7.13 1.11
CA LEU A 272 -14.54 8.08 1.49
C LEU A 272 -14.61 9.36 0.66
N ALA A 273 -14.89 9.26 -0.65
CA ALA A 273 -15.07 10.42 -1.52
C ALA A 273 -16.28 11.25 -1.11
N SER A 274 -17.38 10.64 -0.66
CA SER A 274 -18.55 11.37 -0.17
C SER A 274 -18.21 12.26 1.03
N ILE A 275 -17.41 11.76 1.96
CA ILE A 275 -16.98 12.56 3.11
C ILE A 275 -15.87 13.54 2.73
N SER A 276 -14.80 13.10 2.11
CA SER A 276 -13.66 13.99 1.82
C SER A 276 -14.02 15.17 0.93
N SER A 277 -14.94 14.99 -0.02
CA SER A 277 -15.35 16.02 -0.97
C SER A 277 -16.57 16.84 -0.52
N TYR A 278 -17.49 16.24 0.24
CA TYR A 278 -18.80 16.84 0.44
C TYR A 278 -19.19 17.03 1.92
N TYR A 279 -18.37 16.56 2.88
CA TYR A 279 -18.72 16.64 4.30
C TYR A 279 -18.91 18.07 4.80
N SER A 280 -18.06 18.99 4.37
CA SER A 280 -18.22 20.40 4.73
C SER A 280 -19.54 20.98 4.24
N PHE A 281 -19.94 20.66 3.00
CA PHE A 281 -21.22 21.10 2.43
C PHE A 281 -22.39 20.49 3.18
N TYR A 282 -22.35 19.19 3.49
CA TYR A 282 -23.37 18.51 4.29
C TYR A 282 -23.54 19.15 5.67
N LEU A 283 -22.45 19.48 6.36
CA LEU A 283 -22.50 20.13 7.66
C LEU A 283 -23.05 21.56 7.59
N MET A 284 -22.69 22.29 6.54
CA MET A 284 -23.18 23.65 6.30
C MET A 284 -24.67 23.66 6.02
N GLU A 285 -25.17 22.75 5.18
CA GLU A 285 -26.57 22.66 4.80
C GLU A 285 -27.45 22.15 5.95
N LYS A 286 -27.07 21.03 6.56
CA LYS A 286 -27.88 20.37 7.60
C LYS A 286 -27.86 21.08 8.96
N PHE A 287 -26.68 21.60 9.35
CA PHE A 287 -26.46 22.15 10.68
C PHE A 287 -26.16 23.65 10.67
N HIS A 288 -26.24 24.30 9.52
CA HIS A 288 -26.01 25.74 9.34
C HIS A 288 -24.66 26.21 9.89
N LEU A 289 -23.62 25.35 9.77
CA LEU A 289 -22.28 25.69 10.24
C LEU A 289 -21.59 26.69 9.31
N SER A 290 -20.69 27.49 9.90
CA SER A 290 -19.76 28.27 9.10
C SER A 290 -18.78 27.35 8.34
N VAL A 291 -18.25 27.83 7.22
CA VAL A 291 -17.22 27.12 6.44
C VAL A 291 -16.03 26.69 7.32
N ARG A 292 -15.59 27.63 8.21
CA ARG A 292 -14.46 27.37 9.12
C ARG A 292 -14.76 26.21 10.07
N SER A 293 -15.94 26.18 10.66
CA SER A 293 -16.35 25.09 11.56
C SER A 293 -16.45 23.76 10.80
N ALA A 294 -17.08 23.76 9.62
CA ALA A 294 -17.22 22.56 8.80
C ALA A 294 -15.85 21.98 8.38
N GLN A 295 -14.88 22.83 8.06
CA GLN A 295 -13.51 22.40 7.76
C GLN A 295 -12.81 21.79 8.98
N MET A 296 -13.07 22.25 10.19
CA MET A 296 -12.53 21.66 11.40
C MET A 296 -13.05 20.23 11.63
N TYR A 297 -14.33 19.97 11.35
CA TYR A 297 -14.90 18.62 11.41
C TYR A 297 -14.30 17.71 10.33
N LEU A 298 -14.06 18.23 9.12
CA LEU A 298 -13.40 17.49 8.07
C LEU A 298 -11.93 17.15 8.44
N PHE A 299 -11.18 18.10 9.01
CA PHE A 299 -9.85 17.85 9.53
C PHE A 299 -9.86 16.73 10.59
N LEU A 300 -10.80 16.76 11.52
CA LEU A 300 -10.93 15.76 12.57
C LEU A 300 -11.19 14.35 11.99
N PHE A 301 -12.04 14.28 10.95
CA PHE A 301 -12.24 13.04 10.20
C PHE A 301 -10.97 12.54 9.51
N LEU A 302 -10.22 13.42 8.82
CA LEU A 302 -8.98 13.05 8.13
C LEU A 302 -7.88 12.62 9.10
N LEU A 303 -7.81 13.24 10.27
CA LEU A 303 -6.90 12.83 11.36
C LEU A 303 -7.25 11.41 11.85
N ALA A 304 -8.54 11.11 12.00
CA ALA A 304 -9.02 9.78 12.37
C ALA A 304 -8.69 8.74 11.27
N VAL A 305 -8.81 9.12 9.99
CA VAL A 305 -8.38 8.28 8.85
C VAL A 305 -6.89 7.96 8.93
N ALA A 306 -6.05 8.96 9.21
CA ALA A 306 -4.61 8.75 9.35
C ALA A 306 -4.28 7.77 10.50
N ALA A 307 -4.90 7.97 11.68
CA ALA A 307 -4.74 7.10 12.84
C ALA A 307 -5.24 5.67 12.57
N GLY A 308 -6.40 5.52 11.94
CA GLY A 308 -6.98 4.22 11.57
C GLY A 308 -6.11 3.44 10.59
N GLY A 309 -5.50 4.15 9.63
CA GLY A 309 -4.56 3.56 8.67
C GLY A 309 -3.33 2.95 9.34
N LEU A 310 -2.82 3.56 10.42
CA LEU A 310 -1.70 3.04 11.19
C LEU A 310 -2.05 1.75 11.95
N ILE A 311 -3.25 1.68 12.51
CA ILE A 311 -3.69 0.56 13.36
C ILE A 311 -4.01 -0.68 12.53
N GLY A 312 -4.61 -0.53 11.35
CA GLY A 312 -5.17 -1.63 10.56
C GLY A 312 -4.17 -2.71 10.14
N GLY A 313 -2.94 -2.33 9.79
CA GLY A 313 -1.92 -3.27 9.37
C GLY A 313 -1.42 -4.19 10.47
N PRO A 314 -0.93 -3.67 11.61
CA PRO A 314 -0.50 -4.49 12.74
C PRO A 314 -1.60 -5.40 13.28
N VAL A 315 -2.83 -4.92 13.33
CA VAL A 315 -3.99 -5.73 13.71
C VAL A 315 -4.21 -6.86 12.70
N GLY A 316 -4.12 -6.56 11.40
CA GLY A 316 -4.23 -7.57 10.33
C GLY A 316 -3.14 -8.64 10.36
N ASP A 317 -1.92 -8.28 10.76
CA ASP A 317 -0.83 -9.23 10.93
C ASP A 317 -1.06 -10.21 12.11
N ARG A 318 -1.80 -9.77 13.16
CA ARG A 318 -2.08 -10.57 14.37
C ARG A 318 -3.35 -11.40 14.26
N ILE A 319 -4.47 -10.81 13.87
CA ILE A 319 -5.79 -11.47 13.89
C ILE A 319 -6.25 -11.96 12.52
N GLY A 320 -5.48 -11.64 11.48
CA GLY A 320 -5.75 -12.02 10.11
C GLY A 320 -6.40 -10.95 9.25
N ARG A 321 -5.91 -10.85 8.01
CA ARG A 321 -6.29 -9.79 7.08
C ARG A 321 -7.76 -9.84 6.69
N LYS A 322 -8.31 -11.05 6.47
CA LYS A 322 -9.73 -11.23 6.14
C LYS A 322 -10.65 -10.64 7.22
N ARG A 323 -10.31 -10.84 8.51
CA ARG A 323 -11.11 -10.31 9.62
C ARG A 323 -11.05 -8.79 9.67
N VAL A 324 -9.87 -8.20 9.47
CA VAL A 324 -9.71 -6.74 9.42
C VAL A 324 -10.48 -6.15 8.26
N ILE A 325 -10.41 -6.72 7.06
CA ILE A 325 -11.16 -6.27 5.89
C ILE A 325 -12.66 -6.31 6.16
N TRP A 326 -13.15 -7.41 6.70
CA TRP A 326 -14.57 -7.59 7.01
C TRP A 326 -15.05 -6.57 8.04
N PHE A 327 -14.34 -6.44 9.17
CA PHE A 327 -14.69 -5.51 10.23
C PHE A 327 -14.57 -4.05 9.77
N SER A 328 -13.55 -3.73 9.01
CA SER A 328 -13.28 -2.34 8.58
C SER A 328 -14.30 -1.82 7.56
N ILE A 329 -14.88 -2.68 6.73
CA ILE A 329 -15.86 -2.24 5.74
C ILE A 329 -17.29 -2.52 6.23
N LEU A 330 -17.60 -3.75 6.63
CA LEU A 330 -18.96 -4.07 7.11
C LEU A 330 -19.20 -3.54 8.52
N GLY A 331 -18.21 -3.63 9.41
CA GLY A 331 -18.35 -3.18 10.80
C GLY A 331 -18.55 -1.66 10.94
N VAL A 332 -18.21 -0.87 9.91
CA VAL A 332 -18.51 0.57 9.90
C VAL A 332 -19.97 0.87 9.53
N ALA A 333 -20.70 -0.06 8.94
CA ALA A 333 -22.06 0.14 8.43
C ALA A 333 -23.06 0.68 9.47
N PRO A 334 -23.11 0.22 10.73
CA PRO A 334 -24.01 0.80 11.72
C PRO A 334 -23.80 2.30 11.93
N PHE A 335 -22.54 2.73 11.94
CA PHE A 335 -22.18 4.14 12.15
C PHE A 335 -22.50 4.98 10.90
N THR A 336 -22.27 4.45 9.69
CA THR A 336 -22.58 5.15 8.46
C THR A 336 -24.10 5.28 8.24
N LEU A 337 -24.87 4.26 8.57
CA LEU A 337 -26.34 4.29 8.50
C LEU A 337 -26.93 5.26 9.51
N LEU A 338 -26.34 5.40 10.69
CA LEU A 338 -26.80 6.30 11.73
C LEU A 338 -26.47 7.77 11.44
N LEU A 339 -25.33 8.05 10.82
CA LEU A 339 -24.79 9.40 10.61
C LEU A 339 -25.79 10.38 9.98
N PRO A 340 -26.59 10.04 8.94
CA PRO A 340 -27.55 10.97 8.35
C PRO A 340 -28.73 11.31 9.25
N HIS A 341 -28.96 10.60 10.37
CA HIS A 341 -30.14 10.69 11.20
C HIS A 341 -29.93 11.34 12.58
N VAL A 342 -28.67 11.76 12.87
CA VAL A 342 -28.31 12.29 14.20
C VAL A 342 -27.99 13.78 14.17
N GLY A 343 -27.92 14.39 15.36
CA GLY A 343 -27.52 15.78 15.54
C GLY A 343 -25.98 15.96 15.41
N LEU A 344 -25.53 17.23 15.42
CA LEU A 344 -24.14 17.64 15.13
C LEU A 344 -23.08 16.93 16.00
N ALA A 345 -23.27 16.91 17.32
CA ALA A 345 -22.29 16.29 18.23
C ALA A 345 -22.10 14.79 17.95
N ALA A 346 -23.21 14.07 17.73
CA ALA A 346 -23.16 12.67 17.35
C ALA A 346 -22.56 12.46 15.95
N THR A 347 -22.86 13.33 14.98
CA THR A 347 -22.24 13.31 13.65
C THR A 347 -20.72 13.45 13.73
N ALA A 348 -20.21 14.33 14.59
CA ALA A 348 -18.78 14.50 14.81
C ALA A 348 -18.13 13.23 15.37
N VAL A 349 -18.71 12.64 16.41
CA VAL A 349 -18.22 11.40 17.01
C VAL A 349 -18.27 10.25 16.00
N LEU A 350 -19.40 10.09 15.30
CA LEU A 350 -19.57 9.05 14.29
C LEU A 350 -18.55 9.20 13.14
N SER A 351 -18.29 10.42 12.68
CA SER A 351 -17.31 10.64 11.61
C SER A 351 -15.91 10.22 12.03
N VAL A 352 -15.49 10.48 13.26
CA VAL A 352 -14.21 10.01 13.82
C VAL A 352 -14.16 8.48 13.86
N ILE A 353 -15.21 7.84 14.38
CA ILE A 353 -15.28 6.36 14.44
C ILE A 353 -15.24 5.76 13.04
N ILE A 354 -16.00 6.32 12.09
CA ILE A 354 -16.01 5.91 10.70
C ILE A 354 -14.63 6.05 10.08
N GLY A 355 -13.96 7.19 10.28
CA GLY A 355 -12.61 7.43 9.77
C GLY A 355 -11.60 6.41 10.28
N LEU A 356 -11.57 6.16 11.59
CA LEU A 356 -10.69 5.18 12.24
C LEU A 356 -10.91 3.76 11.68
N ILE A 357 -12.16 3.31 11.62
CA ILE A 357 -12.48 1.94 11.22
C ILE A 357 -12.25 1.76 9.71
N LEU A 358 -12.80 2.64 8.88
CA LEU A 358 -12.76 2.49 7.42
C LEU A 358 -11.33 2.59 6.87
N ALA A 359 -10.47 3.42 7.47
CA ALA A 359 -9.10 3.59 7.01
C ALA A 359 -8.24 2.33 7.18
N SER A 360 -8.53 1.51 8.18
CA SER A 360 -7.77 0.29 8.49
C SER A 360 -7.84 -0.79 7.39
N ALA A 361 -8.84 -0.75 6.49
CA ALA A 361 -9.03 -1.77 5.45
C ALA A 361 -7.95 -1.76 4.37
N PHE A 362 -7.42 -0.60 3.96
CA PHE A 362 -6.63 -0.51 2.74
C PHE A 362 -5.32 -1.31 2.81
N SER A 363 -4.56 -1.16 3.89
CA SER A 363 -3.33 -1.94 4.08
C SER A 363 -3.59 -3.45 4.08
N ALA A 364 -4.68 -3.88 4.75
CA ALA A 364 -5.08 -5.27 4.79
C ALA A 364 -5.51 -5.80 3.42
N ILE A 365 -6.29 -5.04 2.64
CA ILE A 365 -6.72 -5.37 1.27
C ILE A 365 -5.49 -5.54 0.37
N LEU A 366 -4.58 -4.58 0.39
CA LEU A 366 -3.41 -4.58 -0.47
C LEU A 366 -2.49 -5.76 -0.17
N VAL A 367 -2.20 -6.00 1.12
CA VAL A 367 -1.34 -7.14 1.51
C VAL A 367 -2.01 -8.46 1.19
N PHE A 368 -3.33 -8.60 1.41
CA PHE A 368 -4.07 -9.80 1.02
C PHE A 368 -3.98 -10.06 -0.48
N ALA A 369 -4.16 -9.03 -1.31
CA ALA A 369 -4.02 -9.12 -2.77
C ALA A 369 -2.61 -9.54 -3.19
N GLN A 370 -1.57 -8.99 -2.57
CA GLN A 370 -0.17 -9.35 -2.81
C GLN A 370 0.14 -10.81 -2.41
N GLU A 371 -0.52 -11.33 -1.38
CA GLU A 371 -0.33 -12.72 -0.92
C GLU A 371 -0.98 -13.76 -1.82
N ILE A 372 -2.15 -13.46 -2.41
CA ILE A 372 -2.80 -14.36 -3.37
C ILE A 372 -2.15 -14.33 -4.76
N MET A 373 -1.37 -13.29 -5.07
CA MET A 373 -0.65 -13.14 -6.35
C MET A 373 0.87 -12.95 -6.11
N PRO A 374 1.59 -13.96 -5.59
CA PRO A 374 3.01 -13.86 -5.31
C PRO A 374 3.82 -13.63 -6.59
N GLY A 375 4.89 -12.84 -6.50
CA GLY A 375 5.75 -12.49 -7.63
C GLY A 375 5.21 -11.37 -8.54
N ARG A 376 4.06 -10.75 -8.18
CA ARG A 376 3.46 -9.62 -8.91
C ARG A 376 3.15 -8.44 -7.99
N VAL A 377 4.01 -8.20 -7.00
CA VAL A 377 3.77 -7.20 -5.94
C VAL A 377 3.56 -5.80 -6.49
N GLY A 378 4.39 -5.37 -7.44
CA GLY A 378 4.29 -4.06 -8.05
C GLY A 378 3.03 -3.90 -8.92
N ALA A 379 2.69 -4.91 -9.74
CA ALA A 379 1.48 -4.88 -10.57
C ALA A 379 0.21 -4.84 -9.69
N VAL A 380 0.16 -5.64 -8.62
CA VAL A 380 -0.96 -5.66 -7.66
C VAL A 380 -1.06 -4.32 -6.94
N SER A 381 0.04 -3.80 -6.44
CA SER A 381 0.06 -2.50 -5.77
C SER A 381 -0.41 -1.39 -6.72
N GLY A 382 0.14 -1.35 -7.93
CA GLY A 382 -0.25 -0.38 -8.95
C GLY A 382 -1.74 -0.45 -9.31
N LEU A 383 -2.28 -1.66 -9.44
CA LEU A 383 -3.72 -1.85 -9.69
C LEU A 383 -4.58 -1.30 -8.55
N PHE A 384 -4.25 -1.66 -7.31
CA PHE A 384 -5.06 -1.27 -6.16
C PHE A 384 -4.94 0.22 -5.82
N PHE A 385 -3.75 0.81 -5.91
CA PHE A 385 -3.58 2.26 -5.75
C PHE A 385 -4.22 3.03 -6.90
N GLY A 386 -3.98 2.62 -8.15
CA GLY A 386 -4.57 3.28 -9.32
C GLY A 386 -6.10 3.27 -9.26
N LEU A 387 -6.70 2.14 -8.92
CA LEU A 387 -8.16 2.05 -8.76
C LEU A 387 -8.66 2.84 -7.55
N ALA A 388 -7.93 2.86 -6.44
CA ALA A 388 -8.31 3.63 -5.27
C ALA A 388 -8.44 5.12 -5.59
N PHE A 389 -7.44 5.70 -6.26
CA PHE A 389 -7.47 7.10 -6.69
C PHE A 389 -8.49 7.34 -7.80
N GLY A 390 -8.55 6.47 -8.81
CA GLY A 390 -9.51 6.58 -9.89
C GLY A 390 -10.95 6.50 -9.41
N LEU A 391 -11.27 5.55 -8.54
CA LEU A 391 -12.60 5.40 -7.94
C LEU A 391 -12.97 6.59 -7.04
N GLY A 392 -11.99 7.14 -6.30
CA GLY A 392 -12.19 8.36 -5.53
C GLY A 392 -12.59 9.55 -6.40
N GLY A 393 -11.88 9.75 -7.52
CA GLY A 393 -12.17 10.82 -8.48
C GLY A 393 -13.52 10.64 -9.19
N ILE A 394 -13.81 9.43 -9.68
CA ILE A 394 -15.12 9.10 -10.29
C ILE A 394 -16.23 9.25 -9.25
N GLY A 395 -16.01 8.78 -8.02
CA GLY A 395 -16.94 8.89 -6.91
C GLY A 395 -17.32 10.36 -6.63
N ALA A 396 -16.32 11.24 -6.52
CA ALA A 396 -16.55 12.66 -6.29
C ALA A 396 -17.39 13.27 -7.44
N ALA A 397 -17.06 13.00 -8.69
CA ALA A 397 -17.78 13.54 -9.85
C ALA A 397 -19.25 13.06 -9.89
N VAL A 398 -19.47 11.75 -9.71
CA VAL A 398 -20.82 11.15 -9.75
C VAL A 398 -21.68 11.64 -8.58
N LEU A 399 -21.09 11.67 -7.36
CA LEU A 399 -21.81 12.10 -6.16
C LEU A 399 -22.10 13.61 -6.19
N GLY A 400 -21.23 14.43 -6.83
CA GLY A 400 -21.47 15.85 -7.04
C GLY A 400 -22.65 16.09 -7.97
N ALA A 401 -22.67 15.41 -9.13
CA ALA A 401 -23.79 15.50 -10.05
C ALA A 401 -25.12 15.03 -9.42
N LEU A 402 -25.04 14.05 -8.52
CA LEU A 402 -26.20 13.55 -7.77
C LEU A 402 -26.65 14.57 -6.71
N ALA A 403 -25.69 15.21 -6.02
CA ALA A 403 -25.98 16.25 -5.05
C ALA A 403 -26.66 17.49 -5.66
N ASP A 404 -26.24 17.88 -6.88
CA ASP A 404 -26.86 18.97 -7.63
C ASP A 404 -28.33 18.69 -7.99
N ARG A 405 -28.71 17.40 -8.14
CA ARG A 405 -30.08 16.99 -8.53
C ARG A 405 -30.99 16.71 -7.33
N GLU A 406 -30.47 15.96 -6.37
CA GLU A 406 -31.26 15.37 -5.28
C GLU A 406 -30.95 15.97 -3.89
N GLY A 407 -29.96 16.87 -3.82
CA GLY A 407 -29.46 17.45 -2.59
C GLY A 407 -28.41 16.59 -1.87
N ILE A 408 -27.60 17.25 -1.05
CA ILE A 408 -26.45 16.63 -0.37
C ILE A 408 -26.87 15.60 0.68
N GLU A 409 -28.01 15.81 1.36
CA GLU A 409 -28.51 14.86 2.35
C GLU A 409 -28.91 13.53 1.72
N PHE A 410 -29.47 13.55 0.49
CA PHE A 410 -29.78 12.34 -0.25
C PHE A 410 -28.50 11.54 -0.54
N VAL A 411 -27.43 12.21 -0.98
CA VAL A 411 -26.13 11.58 -1.23
C VAL A 411 -25.62 10.89 0.02
N TYR A 412 -25.70 11.53 1.19
CA TYR A 412 -25.27 10.94 2.46
C TYR A 412 -26.10 9.72 2.86
N ARG A 413 -27.44 9.79 2.67
CA ARG A 413 -28.31 8.63 2.90
C ARG A 413 -27.99 7.47 1.97
N LEU A 414 -27.74 7.74 0.69
CA LEU A 414 -27.36 6.71 -0.29
C LEU A 414 -26.01 6.09 0.03
N CYS A 415 -24.99 6.92 0.27
CA CYS A 415 -23.65 6.45 0.58
C CYS A 415 -23.57 5.65 1.88
N ALA A 416 -24.47 5.89 2.83
CA ALA A 416 -24.53 5.17 4.09
C ALA A 416 -24.69 3.65 3.92
N TYR A 417 -25.28 3.20 2.81
CA TYR A 417 -25.43 1.77 2.47
C TYR A 417 -24.23 1.13 1.83
N LEU A 418 -23.28 1.91 1.29
CA LEU A 418 -22.10 1.36 0.60
C LEU A 418 -21.30 0.37 1.45
N PRO A 419 -21.08 0.59 2.76
CA PRO A 419 -20.34 -0.35 3.59
C PRO A 419 -20.99 -1.73 3.74
N LEU A 420 -22.28 -1.89 3.45
CA LEU A 420 -22.95 -3.18 3.44
C LEU A 420 -22.35 -4.15 2.39
N LEU A 421 -21.76 -3.60 1.32
CA LEU A 421 -20.98 -4.40 0.35
C LEU A 421 -19.80 -5.12 1.03
N GLY A 422 -19.42 -4.70 2.23
CA GLY A 422 -18.44 -5.38 3.08
C GLY A 422 -18.80 -6.84 3.37
N ALA A 423 -20.09 -7.23 3.30
CA ALA A 423 -20.54 -8.61 3.41
C ALA A 423 -19.83 -9.54 2.39
N ALA A 424 -19.44 -9.01 1.23
CA ALA A 424 -18.69 -9.75 0.22
C ALA A 424 -17.34 -10.28 0.73
N ALA A 425 -16.76 -9.70 1.77
CA ALA A 425 -15.53 -10.19 2.39
C ALA A 425 -15.68 -11.60 3.00
N ALA A 426 -16.90 -12.04 3.30
CA ALA A 426 -17.17 -13.41 3.76
C ALA A 426 -16.69 -14.47 2.75
N PHE A 427 -16.78 -14.17 1.46
CA PHE A 427 -16.38 -15.06 0.36
C PHE A 427 -14.86 -15.08 0.08
N LEU A 428 -14.06 -14.24 0.73
CA LEU A 428 -12.60 -14.30 0.63
C LEU A 428 -12.07 -15.59 1.26
N PRO A 429 -11.01 -16.22 0.70
CA PRO A 429 -10.37 -17.38 1.29
C PRO A 429 -9.70 -17.02 2.62
N ASN A 430 -9.65 -18.00 3.53
CA ASN A 430 -8.89 -17.85 4.76
C ASN A 430 -7.45 -18.35 4.54
N LEU A 431 -6.53 -17.42 4.27
CA LEU A 431 -5.14 -17.73 3.95
C LEU A 431 -4.34 -18.27 5.15
N GLU A 432 -4.76 -17.97 6.37
CA GLU A 432 -4.08 -18.38 7.60
C GLU A 432 -4.28 -19.89 7.86
N LEU A 433 -5.52 -20.37 7.68
CA LEU A 433 -5.82 -21.79 7.80
C LEU A 433 -5.11 -22.64 6.72
N GLN A 434 -4.74 -22.02 5.60
CA GLN A 434 -4.02 -22.73 4.54
C GLN A 434 -2.52 -22.79 4.81
N ARG A 435 -1.94 -21.78 5.49
CA ARG A 435 -0.52 -21.78 5.91
C ARG A 435 -0.24 -22.80 7.04
N SER A 436 -1.20 -23.04 7.92
CA SER A 436 -1.05 -24.03 9.00
C SER A 436 -1.23 -25.48 8.52
N ARG A 437 -1.68 -25.71 7.29
CA ARG A 437 -1.90 -27.03 6.67
C ARG A 437 -0.87 -27.39 5.59
N ALA A 438 0.00 -26.45 5.21
CA ALA A 438 1.11 -26.63 4.29
C ALA A 438 2.44 -26.65 5.02
#